data_c0892f7fe59c81396e4fdf65f5acf9e8
#
_entry.id   c0892f7fe59c81396e4fdf65f5acf9e8
#
_cell.length_a   1.000
_cell.length_b   1.000
_cell.length_c   1.000
_cell.angle_alpha   90.00
_cell.angle_beta   90.00
_cell.angle_gamma   90.00
#
_symmetry.space_group_name_H-M   'P 1'
#
loop_
_entity.id
_entity.type
_entity.pdbx_description
1 polymer ?
#
loop_
_entity_poly.entity_id
_entity_poly.type
_entity_poly.pdbx_seq_one_letter_code
_entity_poly.pdbx_strand_id
1 'polypeptide(L)'
;MAKAVEVLQQEIGYSNVEALGETLQNIAGNNTAQQVEGLPSNEVAEELNKAYQQLDLTSYSSEEIRRMIQFTFLKAAKEDGLQMNHQMTPDAIGLLVAYMIDQMTKKDEPLQIADFAAGSGNLLSTILLFLQSAGKTVSATAIDNDEVLVHLALQAFALEQLDVKTSLQDGLQDSLVDPQDFVVSDLPVG
;
A
#
# COMPACT_ATOMS: atom_id res chain seq x y z
N MET A 1 5.36 3.28 -13.45
CA MET A 1 4.20 3.67 -12.62
C MET A 1 3.69 5.08 -12.92
N ALA A 2 4.40 6.18 -12.65
CA ALA A 2 3.88 7.55 -12.77
C ALA A 2 3.22 7.88 -14.11
N LYS A 3 3.81 7.45 -15.25
CA LYS A 3 3.20 7.64 -16.57
C LYS A 3 1.85 6.92 -16.71
N ALA A 4 1.71 5.72 -16.16
CA ALA A 4 0.44 4.96 -16.20
C ALA A 4 -0.65 5.64 -15.38
N VAL A 5 -0.30 6.20 -14.22
CA VAL A 5 -1.21 7.02 -13.39
C VAL A 5 -1.72 8.21 -14.19
N GLU A 6 -0.85 8.97 -14.86
CA GLU A 6 -1.24 10.13 -15.68
C GLU A 6 -2.19 9.73 -16.84
N VAL A 7 -1.93 8.60 -17.49
CA VAL A 7 -2.78 8.10 -18.58
C VAL A 7 -4.18 7.69 -18.07
N LEU A 8 -4.24 6.95 -16.97
CA LEU A 8 -5.52 6.54 -16.36
C LEU A 8 -6.32 7.74 -15.85
N GLN A 9 -5.65 8.70 -15.21
CA GLN A 9 -6.29 9.93 -14.74
C GLN A 9 -6.94 10.71 -15.90
N GLN A 10 -6.24 10.83 -17.04
CA GLN A 10 -6.75 11.55 -18.20
C GLN A 10 -7.87 10.82 -18.93
N GLU A 11 -7.80 9.49 -19.03
CA GLU A 11 -8.75 8.69 -19.81
C GLU A 11 -10.05 8.42 -19.04
N ILE A 12 -9.95 8.14 -17.74
CA ILE A 12 -11.08 7.71 -16.92
C ILE A 12 -11.60 8.84 -16.03
N GLY A 13 -10.77 9.85 -15.74
CA GLY A 13 -11.11 10.96 -14.86
C GLY A 13 -10.95 10.64 -13.38
N TYR A 14 -10.15 9.63 -13.04
CA TYR A 14 -9.78 9.30 -11.66
C TYR A 14 -8.96 10.45 -11.03
N SER A 15 -8.97 10.52 -9.69
CA SER A 15 -7.90 11.22 -8.97
C SER A 15 -6.56 10.51 -9.22
N ASN A 16 -5.46 11.18 -8.95
CA ASN A 16 -4.14 10.54 -9.12
C ASN A 16 -3.93 9.37 -8.16
N VAL A 17 -4.52 9.44 -6.95
CA VAL A 17 -4.45 8.34 -5.96
C VAL A 17 -5.29 7.14 -6.39
N GLU A 18 -6.51 7.34 -6.90
CA GLU A 18 -7.33 6.27 -7.49
C GLU A 18 -6.62 5.61 -8.68
N ALA A 19 -6.08 6.44 -9.60
CA ALA A 19 -5.33 5.96 -10.76
C ALA A 19 -4.06 5.18 -10.35
N LEU A 20 -3.43 5.53 -9.21
CA LEU A 20 -2.34 4.75 -8.65
C LEU A 20 -2.82 3.37 -8.16
N GLY A 21 -3.92 3.32 -7.40
CA GLY A 21 -4.52 2.06 -6.93
C GLY A 21 -4.81 1.12 -8.11
N GLU A 22 -5.46 1.62 -9.15
CA GLU A 22 -5.74 0.87 -10.39
C GLU A 22 -4.45 0.43 -11.11
N THR A 23 -3.44 1.30 -11.16
CA THR A 23 -2.12 0.94 -11.73
C THR A 23 -1.49 -0.24 -10.98
N LEU A 24 -1.51 -0.21 -9.64
CA LEU A 24 -0.95 -1.30 -8.83
C LEU A 24 -1.74 -2.60 -9.01
N GLN A 25 -3.07 -2.52 -9.05
CA GLN A 25 -3.94 -3.67 -9.33
C GLN A 25 -3.63 -4.30 -10.70
N ASN A 26 -3.49 -3.51 -11.74
CA ASN A 26 -3.16 -3.98 -13.08
C ASN A 26 -1.79 -4.65 -13.13
N ILE A 27 -0.81 -4.12 -12.41
CA ILE A 27 0.53 -4.73 -12.29
C ILE A 27 0.45 -6.05 -11.53
N ALA A 28 -0.26 -6.10 -10.39
CA ALA A 28 -0.48 -7.32 -9.61
C ALA A 28 -1.28 -8.37 -10.41
N GLY A 29 -2.19 -7.94 -11.27
CA GLY A 29 -3.02 -8.75 -12.17
C GLY A 29 -2.34 -9.17 -13.48
N ASN A 30 -1.05 -9.53 -13.43
CA ASN A 30 -0.25 -9.95 -14.58
C ASN A 30 0.04 -8.86 -15.62
N ASN A 31 0.25 -7.64 -15.19
CA ASN A 31 0.58 -6.50 -16.05
C ASN A 31 -0.47 -6.24 -17.16
N THR A 32 -1.73 -6.38 -16.80
CA THR A 32 -2.85 -6.24 -17.75
C THR A 32 -3.83 -5.18 -17.28
N ALA A 33 -4.07 -4.15 -18.10
CA ALA A 33 -5.06 -3.13 -17.83
C ALA A 33 -6.47 -3.74 -17.81
N GLN A 34 -7.18 -3.55 -16.71
CA GLN A 34 -8.56 -3.97 -16.60
C GLN A 34 -9.45 -2.98 -17.35
N GLN A 35 -10.43 -3.49 -18.08
CA GLN A 35 -11.43 -2.67 -18.76
C GLN A 35 -12.79 -2.89 -18.13
N VAL A 36 -13.41 -1.82 -17.66
CA VAL A 36 -14.77 -1.83 -17.11
C VAL A 36 -15.63 -0.88 -17.94
N GLU A 37 -16.75 -1.38 -18.45
CA GLU A 37 -17.66 -0.62 -19.32
C GLU A 37 -16.99 0.05 -20.54
N GLY A 38 -15.91 -0.57 -21.05
CA GLY A 38 -15.15 -0.10 -22.21
C GLY A 38 -14.09 0.98 -21.91
N LEU A 39 -13.85 1.25 -20.63
CA LEU A 39 -12.77 2.15 -20.19
C LEU A 39 -11.68 1.38 -19.42
N PRO A 40 -10.38 1.72 -19.62
CA PRO A 40 -9.89 2.61 -20.68
C PRO A 40 -10.15 2.05 -22.08
N SER A 41 -10.10 2.90 -23.11
CA SER A 41 -10.27 2.46 -24.49
C SER A 41 -9.25 1.37 -24.87
N ASN A 42 -9.54 0.57 -25.90
CA ASN A 42 -8.62 -0.50 -26.34
C ASN A 42 -7.21 0.02 -26.66
N GLU A 43 -7.13 1.19 -27.28
CA GLU A 43 -5.85 1.83 -27.65
C GLU A 43 -5.04 2.20 -26.40
N VAL A 44 -5.70 2.78 -25.39
CA VAL A 44 -5.09 3.15 -24.11
C VAL A 44 -4.74 1.92 -23.29
N ALA A 45 -5.59 0.90 -23.28
CA ALA A 45 -5.29 -0.36 -22.60
C ALA A 45 -4.02 -1.05 -23.17
N GLU A 46 -3.84 -1.01 -24.50
CA GLU A 46 -2.61 -1.51 -25.12
C GLU A 46 -1.37 -0.69 -24.73
N GLU A 47 -1.50 0.64 -24.66
CA GLU A 47 -0.40 1.51 -24.21
C GLU A 47 -0.03 1.20 -22.75
N LEU A 48 -1.02 1.06 -21.87
CA LEU A 48 -0.84 0.70 -20.46
C LEU A 48 -0.17 -0.67 -20.32
N ASN A 49 -0.64 -1.68 -21.04
CA ASN A 49 -0.06 -3.02 -21.03
C ASN A 49 1.43 -3.01 -21.42
N LYS A 50 1.79 -2.25 -22.44
CA LYS A 50 3.19 -2.07 -22.83
C LYS A 50 4.02 -1.39 -21.72
N ALA A 51 3.44 -0.39 -21.06
CA ALA A 51 4.10 0.30 -19.94
C ALA A 51 4.29 -0.63 -18.72
N TYR A 52 3.28 -1.45 -18.39
CA TYR A 52 3.36 -2.42 -17.29
C TYR A 52 4.38 -3.54 -17.57
N GLN A 53 4.42 -4.07 -18.79
CA GLN A 53 5.38 -5.11 -19.19
C GLN A 53 6.84 -4.64 -19.13
N GLN A 54 7.09 -3.33 -19.22
CA GLN A 54 8.43 -2.76 -19.06
C GLN A 54 8.85 -2.66 -17.58
N LEU A 55 7.89 -2.81 -16.63
CA LEU A 55 8.15 -2.82 -15.20
C LEU A 55 8.44 -4.26 -14.76
N ASP A 56 9.68 -4.69 -14.91
CA ASP A 56 10.13 -6.00 -14.37
C ASP A 56 10.33 -5.89 -12.86
N LEU A 57 9.22 -6.03 -12.11
CA LEU A 57 9.26 -5.97 -10.64
C LEU A 57 10.00 -7.18 -10.03
N THR A 58 10.22 -8.25 -10.78
CA THR A 58 10.94 -9.44 -10.26
C THR A 58 12.42 -9.17 -10.00
N SER A 59 12.97 -8.11 -10.60
CA SER A 59 14.35 -7.66 -10.40
C SER A 59 14.56 -6.78 -9.15
N TYR A 60 13.48 -6.40 -8.48
CA TYR A 60 13.51 -5.51 -7.31
C TYR A 60 13.13 -6.25 -6.03
N SER A 61 13.75 -5.83 -4.92
CA SER A 61 13.35 -6.27 -3.58
C SER A 61 12.00 -5.64 -3.17
N SER A 62 11.32 -6.27 -2.21
CA SER A 62 10.06 -5.72 -1.68
C SER A 62 10.21 -4.29 -1.13
N GLU A 63 11.36 -3.98 -0.51
CA GLU A 63 11.67 -2.62 -0.04
C GLU A 63 11.84 -1.62 -1.19
N GLU A 64 12.43 -2.00 -2.30
CA GLU A 64 12.54 -1.14 -3.48
C GLU A 64 11.16 -0.91 -4.12
N ILE A 65 10.32 -1.95 -4.17
CA ILE A 65 8.93 -1.84 -4.62
C ILE A 65 8.14 -0.89 -3.71
N ARG A 66 8.24 -1.07 -2.38
CA ARG A 66 7.62 -0.16 -1.41
C ARG A 66 8.00 1.29 -1.68
N ARG A 67 9.29 1.57 -1.87
CA ARG A 67 9.76 2.94 -2.17
C ARG A 67 9.25 3.49 -3.49
N MET A 68 9.17 2.67 -4.53
CA MET A 68 8.58 3.10 -5.79
C MET A 68 7.11 3.50 -5.63
N ILE A 69 6.34 2.71 -4.87
CA ILE A 69 4.94 3.01 -4.55
C ILE A 69 4.85 4.28 -3.72
N GLN A 70 5.65 4.40 -2.66
CA GLN A 70 5.70 5.57 -1.78
C GLN A 70 5.95 6.87 -2.57
N PHE A 71 6.98 6.91 -3.42
CA PHE A 71 7.28 8.11 -4.21
C PHE A 71 6.16 8.46 -5.20
N THR A 72 5.55 7.44 -5.81
CA THR A 72 4.44 7.65 -6.73
C THR A 72 3.21 8.16 -5.98
N PHE A 73 2.91 7.62 -4.80
CA PHE A 73 1.82 8.09 -3.94
C PHE A 73 2.04 9.54 -3.48
N LEU A 74 3.23 9.89 -3.03
CA LEU A 74 3.54 11.27 -2.60
C LEU A 74 3.35 12.28 -3.73
N LYS A 75 3.70 11.90 -4.97
CA LYS A 75 3.41 12.72 -6.15
C LYS A 75 1.90 12.83 -6.38
N ALA A 76 1.19 11.70 -6.43
CA ALA A 76 -0.25 11.64 -6.66
C ALA A 76 -1.04 12.45 -5.61
N ALA A 77 -0.76 12.24 -4.34
CA ALA A 77 -1.39 12.95 -3.23
C ALA A 77 -1.19 14.47 -3.29
N LYS A 78 0.03 14.90 -3.69
CA LYS A 78 0.33 16.32 -3.89
C LYS A 78 -0.47 16.91 -5.06
N GLU A 79 -0.59 16.19 -6.16
CA GLU A 79 -1.33 16.63 -7.36
C GLU A 79 -2.84 16.69 -7.10
N ASP A 80 -3.36 15.77 -6.28
CA ASP A 80 -4.75 15.76 -5.82
C ASP A 80 -5.04 16.81 -4.72
N GLY A 81 -4.01 17.47 -4.21
CA GLY A 81 -4.17 18.47 -3.16
C GLY A 81 -4.61 17.89 -1.81
N LEU A 82 -4.25 16.64 -1.53
CA LEU A 82 -4.55 15.99 -0.25
C LEU A 82 -3.96 16.78 0.92
N GLN A 83 -4.73 16.90 2.00
CA GLN A 83 -4.32 17.64 3.19
C GLN A 83 -3.13 16.99 3.89
N MET A 84 -2.39 17.78 4.67
CA MET A 84 -1.19 17.33 5.39
C MET A 84 -1.48 16.18 6.39
N ASN A 85 -2.68 16.09 6.91
CA ASN A 85 -3.13 15.01 7.81
C ASN A 85 -3.33 13.65 7.11
N HIS A 86 -3.31 13.60 5.77
CA HIS A 86 -3.27 12.37 4.99
C HIS A 86 -1.84 12.04 4.48
N GLN A 87 -0.83 12.70 5.05
CA GLN A 87 0.56 12.40 4.67
C GLN A 87 1.01 11.07 5.27
N MET A 88 1.85 10.40 4.52
CA MET A 88 2.46 9.16 4.99
C MET A 88 3.32 9.41 6.22
N THR A 89 3.25 8.50 7.19
CA THR A 89 4.21 8.43 8.31
C THR A 89 5.63 8.35 7.77
N PRO A 90 6.56 9.19 8.25
CA PRO A 90 7.96 9.14 7.83
C PRO A 90 8.60 7.77 8.11
N ASP A 91 9.38 7.25 7.17
CA ASP A 91 10.06 5.94 7.29
C ASP A 91 10.86 5.80 8.58
N ALA A 92 11.49 6.89 9.06
CA ALA A 92 12.26 6.89 10.30
C ALA A 92 11.42 6.51 11.53
N ILE A 93 10.15 6.91 11.56
CA ILE A 93 9.21 6.53 12.63
C ILE A 93 8.85 5.05 12.51
N GLY A 94 8.49 4.59 11.31
CA GLY A 94 8.21 3.17 11.06
C GLY A 94 9.38 2.26 11.44
N LEU A 95 10.61 2.65 11.08
CA LEU A 95 11.82 1.90 11.42
C LEU A 95 12.08 1.90 12.94
N LEU A 96 11.84 3.02 13.64
CA LEU A 96 11.97 3.09 15.09
C LEU A 96 10.96 2.13 15.76
N VAL A 97 9.70 2.15 15.35
CA VAL A 97 8.66 1.26 15.87
C VAL A 97 9.02 -0.20 15.59
N ALA A 98 9.46 -0.51 14.37
CA ALA A 98 9.89 -1.86 14.00
C ALA A 98 11.06 -2.36 14.86
N TYR A 99 12.04 -1.51 15.09
CA TYR A 99 13.16 -1.81 15.99
C TYR A 99 12.70 -2.08 17.44
N MET A 100 11.76 -1.28 17.96
CA MET A 100 11.20 -1.50 19.30
C MET A 100 10.48 -2.85 19.39
N ILE A 101 9.65 -3.20 18.41
CA ILE A 101 8.97 -4.50 18.34
C ILE A 101 10.00 -5.63 18.28
N ASP A 102 11.05 -5.49 17.46
CA ASP A 102 12.10 -6.48 17.35
C ASP A 102 12.80 -6.75 18.69
N GLN A 103 13.10 -5.70 19.48
CA GLN A 103 13.73 -5.83 20.79
C GLN A 103 12.80 -6.44 21.86
N MET A 104 11.48 -6.31 21.70
CA MET A 104 10.49 -6.82 22.65
C MET A 104 10.07 -8.28 22.38
N THR A 105 10.45 -8.85 21.24
CA THR A 105 9.93 -10.14 20.76
C THR A 105 11.07 -11.11 20.45
N LYS A 106 10.77 -12.43 20.57
CA LYS A 106 11.73 -13.46 20.21
C LYS A 106 11.66 -13.77 18.72
N LYS A 107 12.76 -14.29 18.17
CA LYS A 107 12.90 -14.55 16.73
C LYS A 107 11.95 -15.60 16.21
N ASP A 108 11.68 -16.62 17.00
CA ASP A 108 10.94 -17.82 16.56
C ASP A 108 9.43 -17.74 16.87
N GLU A 109 8.95 -16.63 17.42
CA GLU A 109 7.55 -16.41 17.72
C GLU A 109 6.89 -15.65 16.56
N PRO A 110 5.87 -16.24 15.88
CA PRO A 110 5.08 -15.51 14.87
C PRO A 110 4.39 -14.31 15.50
N LEU A 111 4.36 -13.19 14.80
CA LEU A 111 3.79 -11.94 15.26
C LEU A 111 2.57 -11.55 14.45
N GLN A 112 1.55 -11.04 15.14
CA GLN A 112 0.35 -10.43 14.56
C GLN A 112 0.32 -8.94 14.90
N ILE A 113 0.29 -8.09 13.89
CA ILE A 113 0.32 -6.64 14.05
C ILE A 113 -0.94 -6.04 13.42
N ALA A 114 -1.59 -5.09 14.10
CA ALA A 114 -2.70 -4.35 13.51
C ALA A 114 -2.39 -2.86 13.38
N ASP A 115 -2.92 -2.26 12.30
CA ASP A 115 -2.98 -0.82 12.11
C ASP A 115 -4.45 -0.43 11.85
N PHE A 116 -5.00 0.44 12.71
CA PHE A 116 -6.41 0.87 12.66
C PHE A 116 -6.66 2.13 11.81
N ALA A 117 -5.62 2.74 11.30
CA ALA A 117 -5.69 3.86 10.37
C ALA A 117 -4.55 3.71 9.35
N ALA A 118 -4.57 2.59 8.63
CA ALA A 118 -3.46 2.14 7.81
C ALA A 118 -3.16 3.08 6.62
N GLY A 119 -4.14 3.86 6.19
CA GLY A 119 -4.00 4.75 5.07
C GLY A 119 -3.50 4.02 3.82
N SER A 120 -2.43 4.53 3.21
CA SER A 120 -1.77 3.87 2.07
C SER A 120 -0.97 2.61 2.42
N GLY A 121 -0.90 2.22 3.70
CA GLY A 121 -0.17 1.04 4.19
C GLY A 121 1.34 1.26 4.45
N ASN A 122 1.89 2.45 4.18
CA ASN A 122 3.34 2.67 4.23
C ASN A 122 3.98 2.42 5.61
N LEU A 123 3.31 2.82 6.71
CA LEU A 123 3.80 2.55 8.06
C LEU A 123 3.93 1.04 8.30
N LEU A 124 2.87 0.32 8.00
CA LEU A 124 2.80 -1.13 8.20
C LEU A 124 3.81 -1.86 7.31
N SER A 125 3.91 -1.51 6.01
CA SER A 125 4.92 -2.06 5.10
C SER A 125 6.33 -1.86 5.62
N THR A 126 6.67 -0.65 6.12
CA THR A 126 8.00 -0.35 6.67
C THR A 126 8.31 -1.26 7.86
N ILE A 127 7.35 -1.46 8.77
CA ILE A 127 7.51 -2.30 9.95
C ILE A 127 7.67 -3.77 9.54
N LEU A 128 6.80 -4.28 8.70
CA LEU A 128 6.80 -5.69 8.30
C LEU A 128 8.07 -6.07 7.55
N LEU A 129 8.50 -5.26 6.59
CA LEU A 129 9.72 -5.52 5.82
C LEU A 129 10.97 -5.49 6.71
N PHE A 130 11.03 -4.58 7.69
CA PHE A 130 12.11 -4.57 8.67
C PHE A 130 12.13 -5.86 9.50
N LEU A 131 10.98 -6.28 10.06
CA LEU A 131 10.88 -7.47 10.89
C LEU A 131 11.19 -8.74 10.10
N GLN A 132 10.73 -8.85 8.85
CA GLN A 132 11.09 -9.96 7.95
C GLN A 132 12.59 -9.99 7.66
N SER A 133 13.23 -8.81 7.44
CA SER A 133 14.69 -8.74 7.23
C SER A 133 15.49 -9.16 8.48
N ALA A 134 14.91 -8.97 9.68
CA ALA A 134 15.45 -9.47 10.94
C ALA A 134 15.19 -10.98 11.15
N GLY A 135 14.51 -11.63 10.20
CA GLY A 135 14.22 -13.08 10.21
C GLY A 135 13.02 -13.46 11.05
N LYS A 136 12.08 -12.55 11.29
CA LYS A 136 10.81 -12.83 11.97
C LYS A 136 9.72 -13.26 11.00
N THR A 137 8.84 -14.13 11.46
CA THR A 137 7.57 -14.44 10.78
C THR A 137 6.53 -13.44 11.29
N VAL A 138 5.97 -12.65 10.40
CA VAL A 138 5.03 -11.59 10.75
C VAL A 138 3.90 -11.52 9.74
N SER A 139 2.69 -11.34 10.23
CA SER A 139 1.48 -11.03 9.45
C SER A 139 0.75 -9.86 10.10
N ALA A 140 -0.14 -9.24 9.36
CA ALA A 140 -0.80 -8.05 9.87
C ALA A 140 -2.26 -7.92 9.44
N THR A 141 -2.97 -7.00 10.12
CA THR A 141 -4.30 -6.52 9.76
C THR A 141 -4.25 -5.01 9.57
N ALA A 142 -4.61 -4.54 8.39
CA ALA A 142 -4.69 -3.14 8.02
C ALA A 142 -6.16 -2.73 7.91
N ILE A 143 -6.57 -1.73 8.67
CA ILE A 143 -7.92 -1.20 8.68
C ILE A 143 -7.87 0.28 8.32
N ASP A 144 -8.77 0.71 7.45
CA ASP A 144 -9.02 2.12 7.18
C ASP A 144 -10.49 2.33 6.80
N ASN A 145 -11.00 3.52 6.94
CA ASN A 145 -12.36 3.89 6.55
C ASN A 145 -12.43 4.58 5.19
N ASP A 146 -11.30 4.79 4.53
CA ASP A 146 -11.21 5.32 3.17
C ASP A 146 -11.04 4.17 2.16
N GLU A 147 -12.07 3.98 1.32
CA GLU A 147 -12.10 2.89 0.33
C GLU A 147 -10.94 2.98 -0.67
N VAL A 148 -10.55 4.19 -1.09
CA VAL A 148 -9.47 4.41 -2.05
C VAL A 148 -8.13 4.00 -1.44
N LEU A 149 -7.89 4.39 -0.18
CA LEU A 149 -6.66 4.05 0.52
C LEU A 149 -6.58 2.56 0.85
N VAL A 150 -7.68 1.93 1.27
CA VAL A 150 -7.76 0.47 1.49
C VAL A 150 -7.45 -0.30 0.20
N HIS A 151 -8.04 0.12 -0.92
CA HIS A 151 -7.76 -0.49 -2.22
C HIS A 151 -6.29 -0.35 -2.61
N LEU A 152 -5.72 0.85 -2.47
CA LEU A 152 -4.32 1.11 -2.76
C LEU A 152 -3.39 0.27 -1.86
N ALA A 153 -3.63 0.24 -0.54
CA ALA A 153 -2.85 -0.52 0.42
C ALA A 153 -2.88 -2.03 0.13
N LEU A 154 -4.05 -2.59 -0.19
CA LEU A 154 -4.19 -3.99 -0.58
C LEU A 154 -3.26 -4.35 -1.75
N GLN A 155 -3.24 -3.53 -2.80
CA GLN A 155 -2.41 -3.78 -3.97
C GLN A 155 -0.92 -3.58 -3.67
N ALA A 156 -0.59 -2.59 -2.83
CA ALA A 156 0.79 -2.35 -2.39
C ALA A 156 1.33 -3.56 -1.62
N PHE A 157 0.62 -4.05 -0.61
CA PHE A 157 1.03 -5.24 0.16
C PHE A 157 1.20 -6.49 -0.72
N ALA A 158 0.31 -6.69 -1.70
CA ALA A 158 0.42 -7.81 -2.64
C ALA A 158 1.72 -7.73 -3.47
N LEU A 159 2.07 -6.56 -4.00
CA LEU A 159 3.30 -6.34 -4.77
C LEU A 159 4.56 -6.44 -3.90
N GLU A 160 4.49 -6.01 -2.66
CA GLU A 160 5.55 -6.10 -1.66
C GLU A 160 5.70 -7.51 -1.06
N GLN A 161 4.81 -8.44 -1.41
CA GLN A 161 4.77 -9.82 -0.91
C GLN A 161 4.61 -9.92 0.62
N LEU A 162 3.77 -9.05 1.17
CA LEU A 162 3.46 -9.00 2.59
C LEU A 162 2.17 -9.76 2.90
N ASP A 163 2.15 -10.50 4.02
CA ASP A 163 0.96 -11.19 4.53
C ASP A 163 0.12 -10.22 5.37
N VAL A 164 -0.77 -9.49 4.69
CA VAL A 164 -1.64 -8.47 5.31
C VAL A 164 -3.08 -8.68 4.90
N LYS A 165 -3.96 -8.78 5.89
CA LYS A 165 -5.41 -8.71 5.70
C LYS A 165 -5.83 -7.23 5.70
N THR A 166 -6.45 -6.76 4.62
CA THR A 166 -6.99 -5.40 4.55
C THR A 166 -8.49 -5.40 4.74
N SER A 167 -9.02 -4.38 5.41
CA SER A 167 -10.47 -4.24 5.67
C SER A 167 -10.91 -2.79 5.65
N LEU A 168 -12.02 -2.53 4.94
CA LEU A 168 -12.73 -1.26 4.97
C LEU A 168 -13.64 -1.25 6.19
N GLN A 169 -13.21 -0.61 7.27
CA GLN A 169 -13.90 -0.56 8.56
C GLN A 169 -13.59 0.73 9.29
N ASP A 170 -14.46 1.11 10.22
CA ASP A 170 -14.16 2.15 11.21
C ASP A 170 -13.35 1.53 12.36
N GLY A 171 -12.05 1.75 12.35
CA GLY A 171 -11.14 1.20 13.37
C GLY A 171 -11.41 1.62 14.81
N LEU A 172 -12.29 2.63 15.04
CA LEU A 172 -12.69 3.06 16.37
C LEU A 172 -14.00 2.40 16.85
N GLN A 173 -14.83 1.92 15.94
CA GLN A 173 -16.14 1.34 16.25
C GLN A 173 -16.17 -0.17 16.12
N ASP A 174 -15.39 -0.71 15.19
CA ASP A 174 -15.40 -2.13 14.88
C ASP A 174 -14.32 -2.88 15.69
N SER A 175 -14.66 -4.08 16.14
CA SER A 175 -13.73 -4.91 16.89
C SER A 175 -12.90 -5.78 15.95
N LEU A 176 -11.61 -5.94 16.25
CA LEU A 176 -10.80 -6.99 15.63
C LEU A 176 -11.32 -8.37 16.07
N VAL A 177 -11.41 -9.28 15.10
CA VAL A 177 -11.86 -10.66 15.37
C VAL A 177 -10.72 -11.48 15.98
N ASP A 178 -9.49 -11.28 15.48
CA ASP A 178 -8.32 -12.05 15.90
C ASP A 178 -7.46 -11.26 16.89
N PRO A 179 -6.89 -11.92 17.94
CA PRO A 179 -5.94 -11.29 18.83
C PRO A 179 -4.71 -10.77 18.08
N GLN A 180 -4.21 -9.61 18.53
CA GLN A 180 -3.00 -8.99 17.98
C GLN A 180 -1.94 -8.88 19.07
N ASP A 181 -0.66 -9.10 18.70
CA ASP A 181 0.47 -8.92 19.63
C ASP A 181 0.81 -7.44 19.78
N PHE A 182 0.67 -6.67 18.68
CA PHE A 182 0.92 -5.23 18.67
C PHE A 182 -0.16 -4.51 17.86
N VAL A 183 -0.47 -3.32 18.34
CA VAL A 183 -1.25 -2.34 17.58
C VAL A 183 -0.35 -1.15 17.34
N VAL A 184 -0.22 -0.77 16.08
CA VAL A 184 0.51 0.42 15.65
C VAL A 184 -0.43 1.27 14.82
N SER A 185 -0.43 2.58 15.02
CA SER A 185 -1.27 3.46 14.22
C SER A 185 -0.76 4.89 14.29
N ASP A 186 -0.77 5.56 13.16
CA ASP A 186 -0.53 7.01 13.05
C ASP A 186 -1.88 7.67 12.74
N LEU A 187 -2.62 7.98 13.82
CA LEU A 187 -3.98 8.50 13.69
C LEU A 187 -3.96 9.91 13.10
N PRO A 188 -4.85 10.22 12.13
CA PRO A 188 -4.96 11.56 11.60
C PRO A 188 -5.39 12.53 12.72
N VAL A 189 -4.59 13.58 12.93
CA VAL A 189 -4.91 14.67 13.86
C VAL A 189 -5.54 15.81 13.05
N GLY A 190 -6.81 16.10 13.32
CA GLY A 190 -7.57 17.16 12.69
C GLY A 190 -7.36 18.53 13.32
#